data_07e1f1585870c3b42d6defb4d8857047
#
_entry.id   07e1f1585870c3b42d6defb4d8857047
#
_cell.length_a   1.000
_cell.length_b   1.000
_cell.length_c   1.000
_cell.angle_alpha   90.00
_cell.angle_beta   90.00
_cell.angle_gamma   90.00
#
_symmetry.space_group_name_H-M   'P 1'
#
loop_
_entity.id
_entity.type
_entity.pdbx_description
1 polymer ?
#
loop_
_entity_poly.entity_id
_entity_poly.type
_entity_poly.pdbx_seq_one_letter_code
_entity_poly.pdbx_strand_id
1 'polypeptide(L)'
;MTHPAQFINGQWSPGQGTEFNSVNPANNDVIWQASAASAEQVDSAVASAREAFYSWADKSFAQRLEIVKTFAATLKEHSEELAVAIAQETGKPLWETRTEAGAMVGKIAIAEKAFLERTGDVENAMPQGRAMIRHKPHGVVAVFGPYNFPGHLPNGHIVPALLAGNTVVFKPSELTPMVAELTLKLWEKAGLPAGVINLVQGEVETGKALASHKGIDGLFFTGSSRTGHILHEQFAGQPGKILALEMGGNNPLIALLPPQTAVSGGGRIANGLVMAVEAHGPF
;
A
#
# COMPACT_ATOMS: atom_id res chain seq x y z
N MET A 1 -22.07 -16.18 10.27
CA MET A 1 -22.11 -14.95 9.44
C MET A 1 -20.73 -14.81 8.82
N THR A 2 -20.65 -14.63 7.50
CA THR A 2 -19.38 -14.42 6.79
C THR A 2 -18.79 -13.07 7.21
N HIS A 3 -17.47 -13.05 7.47
CA HIS A 3 -16.74 -11.85 7.90
C HIS A 3 -16.83 -10.73 6.84
N PRO A 4 -17.22 -9.49 7.21
CA PRO A 4 -17.32 -8.37 6.27
C PRO A 4 -15.92 -7.78 5.98
N ALA A 5 -15.24 -8.33 4.99
CA ALA A 5 -13.83 -8.00 4.68
C ALA A 5 -13.66 -6.98 3.55
N GLN A 6 -14.71 -6.64 2.83
CA GLN A 6 -14.68 -5.66 1.75
C GLN A 6 -15.22 -4.31 2.25
N PHE A 7 -14.53 -3.22 1.94
CA PHE A 7 -14.97 -1.86 2.27
C PHE A 7 -15.22 -1.07 1.00
N ILE A 8 -16.50 -0.89 0.64
CA ILE A 8 -16.90 -0.26 -0.61
C ILE A 8 -17.90 0.85 -0.29
N ASN A 9 -17.65 2.04 -0.79
CA ASN A 9 -18.52 3.21 -0.58
C ASN A 9 -18.85 3.49 0.90
N GLY A 10 -17.86 3.36 1.78
CA GLY A 10 -18.04 3.58 3.22
C GLY A 10 -18.79 2.46 3.95
N GLN A 11 -18.96 1.28 3.34
CA GLN A 11 -19.67 0.16 3.93
C GLN A 11 -18.85 -1.12 3.91
N TRP A 12 -18.84 -1.81 5.05
CA TRP A 12 -18.25 -3.14 5.17
C TRP A 12 -19.26 -4.21 4.71
N SER A 13 -18.79 -5.13 3.88
CA SER A 13 -19.59 -6.22 3.35
C SER A 13 -18.77 -7.51 3.20
N PRO A 14 -19.42 -8.70 3.24
CA PRO A 14 -18.74 -9.94 2.90
C PRO A 14 -18.29 -9.95 1.43
N GLY A 15 -17.18 -10.64 1.15
CA GLY A 15 -16.80 -10.98 -0.22
C GLY A 15 -17.78 -11.99 -0.84
N GLN A 16 -17.81 -12.03 -2.16
CA GLN A 16 -18.66 -12.93 -2.96
C GLN A 16 -17.87 -13.96 -3.77
N GLY A 17 -16.53 -13.93 -3.63
CA GLY A 17 -15.60 -14.87 -4.26
C GLY A 17 -15.26 -16.06 -3.37
N THR A 18 -14.13 -16.70 -3.66
CA THR A 18 -13.59 -17.83 -2.90
C THR A 18 -13.19 -17.45 -1.49
N GLU A 19 -13.34 -18.39 -0.55
CA GLU A 19 -12.82 -18.20 0.81
C GLU A 19 -11.27 -18.27 0.82
N PHE A 20 -10.67 -17.43 1.63
CA PHE A 20 -9.23 -17.44 1.91
C PHE A 20 -8.98 -17.04 3.37
N ASN A 21 -7.78 -17.32 3.87
CA ASN A 21 -7.42 -17.04 5.24
C ASN A 21 -6.01 -16.49 5.36
N SER A 22 -5.74 -15.84 6.48
CA SER A 22 -4.40 -15.49 6.94
C SER A 22 -4.05 -16.34 8.15
N VAL A 23 -2.81 -16.82 8.17
CA VAL A 23 -2.28 -17.65 9.24
C VAL A 23 -1.12 -16.96 9.94
N ASN A 24 -1.01 -17.18 11.24
CA ASN A 24 0.17 -16.76 11.99
C ASN A 24 1.33 -17.70 11.64
N PRO A 25 2.39 -17.24 10.97
CA PRO A 25 3.50 -18.10 10.54
C PRO A 25 4.31 -18.71 11.70
N ALA A 26 4.14 -18.22 12.93
CA ALA A 26 4.83 -18.77 14.10
C ALA A 26 4.22 -20.09 14.60
N ASN A 27 2.92 -20.31 14.40
CA ASN A 27 2.21 -21.48 14.91
C ASN A 27 1.23 -22.11 13.93
N ASN A 28 1.05 -21.48 12.74
CA ASN A 28 0.09 -21.85 11.69
C ASN A 28 -1.39 -21.76 12.11
N ASP A 29 -1.70 -21.04 13.17
CA ASP A 29 -3.10 -20.77 13.53
C ASP A 29 -3.75 -19.84 12.52
N VAL A 30 -4.98 -20.15 12.11
CA VAL A 30 -5.79 -19.24 11.30
C VAL A 30 -6.22 -18.06 12.18
N ILE A 31 -5.78 -16.86 11.84
CA ILE A 31 -6.04 -15.63 12.60
C ILE A 31 -7.07 -14.72 11.95
N TRP A 32 -7.34 -14.94 10.67
CA TRP A 32 -8.35 -14.21 9.91
C TRP A 32 -8.87 -15.08 8.76
N GLN A 33 -10.16 -14.98 8.44
CA GLN A 33 -10.80 -15.72 7.36
C GLN A 33 -11.99 -14.94 6.80
N ALA A 34 -12.09 -14.85 5.47
CA ALA A 34 -13.22 -14.26 4.77
C ALA A 34 -13.31 -14.75 3.32
N SER A 35 -14.33 -14.29 2.60
CA SER A 35 -14.45 -14.46 1.15
C SER A 35 -13.78 -13.31 0.40
N ALA A 36 -13.14 -13.62 -0.70
CA ALA A 36 -12.54 -12.65 -1.63
C ALA A 36 -13.59 -11.77 -2.29
N ALA A 37 -13.20 -10.59 -2.73
CA ALA A 37 -14.05 -9.75 -3.59
C ALA A 37 -14.26 -10.43 -4.95
N SER A 38 -15.51 -10.45 -5.42
CA SER A 38 -15.82 -10.83 -6.79
C SER A 38 -15.47 -9.74 -7.79
N ALA A 39 -15.51 -10.04 -9.09
CA ALA A 39 -15.27 -9.04 -10.14
C ALA A 39 -16.31 -7.90 -10.09
N GLU A 40 -17.56 -8.21 -9.76
CA GLU A 40 -18.64 -7.23 -9.60
C GLU A 40 -18.40 -6.30 -8.40
N GLN A 41 -17.83 -6.84 -7.32
CA GLN A 41 -17.44 -6.01 -6.16
C GLN A 41 -16.25 -5.12 -6.49
N VAL A 42 -15.29 -5.59 -7.28
CA VAL A 42 -14.20 -4.76 -7.81
C VAL A 42 -14.74 -3.65 -8.71
N ASP A 43 -15.67 -3.95 -9.61
CA ASP A 43 -16.35 -2.95 -10.45
C ASP A 43 -17.07 -1.89 -9.60
N SER A 44 -17.81 -2.33 -8.59
CA SER A 44 -18.49 -1.46 -7.63
C SER A 44 -17.51 -0.55 -6.86
N ALA A 45 -16.36 -1.08 -6.46
CA ALA A 45 -15.34 -0.31 -5.76
C ALA A 45 -14.71 0.77 -6.66
N VAL A 46 -14.43 0.44 -7.92
CA VAL A 46 -13.90 1.40 -8.91
C VAL A 46 -14.96 2.46 -9.26
N ALA A 47 -16.23 2.06 -9.44
CA ALA A 47 -17.34 2.99 -9.68
C ALA A 47 -17.52 3.96 -8.50
N SER A 48 -17.51 3.46 -7.27
CA SER A 48 -17.58 4.27 -6.05
C SER A 48 -16.40 5.26 -5.95
N ALA A 49 -15.18 4.80 -6.24
CA ALA A 49 -14.00 5.66 -6.25
C ALA A 49 -14.13 6.76 -7.33
N ARG A 50 -14.67 6.43 -8.51
CA ARG A 50 -14.90 7.39 -9.60
C ARG A 50 -15.94 8.45 -9.22
N GLU A 51 -17.00 8.07 -8.56
CA GLU A 51 -18.02 9.01 -8.09
C GLU A 51 -17.46 9.96 -7.03
N ALA A 52 -16.75 9.42 -6.04
CA ALA A 52 -16.12 10.21 -4.99
C ALA A 52 -14.99 11.13 -5.48
N PHE A 53 -14.35 10.77 -6.61
CA PHE A 53 -13.21 11.52 -7.15
C PHE A 53 -13.48 12.99 -7.34
N TYR A 54 -14.60 13.35 -7.94
CA TYR A 54 -14.88 14.76 -8.28
C TYR A 54 -14.95 15.63 -7.03
N SER A 55 -15.71 15.22 -6.04
CA SER A 55 -15.84 15.96 -4.77
C SER A 55 -14.55 15.96 -3.95
N TRP A 56 -13.75 14.90 -4.04
CA TRP A 56 -12.45 14.82 -3.37
C TRP A 56 -11.40 15.69 -4.05
N ALA A 57 -11.32 15.67 -5.36
CA ALA A 57 -10.39 16.49 -6.16
C ALA A 57 -10.64 17.99 -6.03
N ASP A 58 -11.91 18.39 -5.86
CA ASP A 58 -12.31 19.79 -5.66
C ASP A 58 -11.97 20.35 -4.28
N LYS A 59 -11.72 19.47 -3.27
CA LYS A 59 -11.21 19.94 -1.98
C LYS A 59 -9.84 20.58 -2.14
N SER A 60 -9.61 21.67 -1.42
CA SER A 60 -8.27 22.26 -1.32
C SER A 60 -7.28 21.27 -0.70
N PHE A 61 -5.97 21.45 -0.98
CA PHE A 61 -4.92 20.67 -0.34
C PHE A 61 -5.03 20.70 1.20
N ALA A 62 -5.34 21.87 1.77
CA ALA A 62 -5.49 22.03 3.23
C ALA A 62 -6.63 21.17 3.79
N GLN A 63 -7.76 21.09 3.11
CA GLN A 63 -8.89 20.25 3.53
C GLN A 63 -8.56 18.76 3.47
N ARG A 64 -7.86 18.30 2.41
CA ARG A 64 -7.41 16.92 2.33
C ARG A 64 -6.37 16.61 3.39
N LEU A 65 -5.43 17.52 3.61
CA LEU A 65 -4.37 17.37 4.61
C LEU A 65 -4.92 17.28 6.04
N GLU A 66 -5.98 18.01 6.36
CA GLU A 66 -6.64 17.94 7.68
C GLU A 66 -7.12 16.51 7.98
N ILE A 67 -7.79 15.87 7.03
CA ILE A 67 -8.25 14.48 7.17
C ILE A 67 -7.05 13.52 7.30
N VAL A 68 -6.01 13.71 6.50
CA VAL A 68 -4.79 12.90 6.55
C VAL A 68 -4.04 13.07 7.88
N LYS A 69 -4.03 14.27 8.45
CA LYS A 69 -3.45 14.53 9.79
C LYS A 69 -4.30 13.90 10.92
N THR A 70 -5.61 13.88 10.78
CA THR A 70 -6.48 13.14 11.69
C THR A 70 -6.19 11.65 11.63
N PHE A 71 -5.98 11.10 10.44
CA PHE A 71 -5.54 9.71 10.28
C PHE A 71 -4.18 9.46 10.95
N ALA A 72 -3.20 10.37 10.85
CA ALA A 72 -1.93 10.25 11.55
C ALA A 72 -2.11 10.15 13.08
N ALA A 73 -3.01 10.97 13.64
CA ALA A 73 -3.32 10.94 15.07
C ALA A 73 -3.98 9.59 15.46
N THR A 74 -4.92 9.11 14.64
CA THR A 74 -5.58 7.82 14.83
C THR A 74 -4.62 6.65 14.72
N LEU A 75 -3.70 6.66 13.75
CA LEU A 75 -2.61 5.68 13.64
C LEU A 75 -1.73 5.65 14.89
N LYS A 76 -1.38 6.83 15.41
CA LYS A 76 -0.56 6.94 16.61
C LYS A 76 -1.26 6.37 17.84
N GLU A 77 -2.55 6.65 18.00
CA GLU A 77 -3.38 6.10 19.08
C GLU A 77 -3.45 4.57 19.04
N HIS A 78 -3.55 3.99 17.82
CA HIS A 78 -3.69 2.54 17.60
C HIS A 78 -2.39 1.85 17.18
N SER A 79 -1.22 2.49 17.41
CA SER A 79 0.07 1.99 16.91
C SER A 79 0.45 0.61 17.47
N GLU A 80 0.11 0.31 18.71
CA GLU A 80 0.39 -1.00 19.31
C GLU A 80 -0.53 -2.09 18.75
N GLU A 81 -1.80 -1.79 18.54
CA GLU A 81 -2.76 -2.70 17.90
C GLU A 81 -2.32 -3.06 16.47
N LEU A 82 -1.89 -2.06 15.70
CA LEU A 82 -1.30 -2.26 14.37
C LEU A 82 -0.02 -3.10 14.42
N ALA A 83 0.88 -2.81 15.36
CA ALA A 83 2.13 -3.55 15.49
C ALA A 83 1.89 -5.02 15.81
N VAL A 84 0.92 -5.33 16.67
CA VAL A 84 0.53 -6.71 17.01
C VAL A 84 -0.08 -7.39 15.78
N ALA A 85 -0.99 -6.75 15.06
CA ALA A 85 -1.59 -7.31 13.84
C ALA A 85 -0.53 -7.61 12.78
N ILE A 86 0.41 -6.69 12.53
CA ILE A 86 1.53 -6.90 11.61
C ILE A 86 2.39 -8.09 12.07
N ALA A 87 2.72 -8.18 13.37
CA ALA A 87 3.52 -9.28 13.90
C ALA A 87 2.82 -10.64 13.70
N GLN A 88 1.52 -10.69 13.93
CA GLN A 88 0.72 -11.91 13.78
C GLN A 88 0.63 -12.39 12.34
N GLU A 89 0.47 -11.50 11.37
CA GLU A 89 0.37 -11.88 9.96
C GLU A 89 1.73 -12.10 9.28
N THR A 90 2.79 -11.41 9.73
CA THR A 90 4.10 -11.47 9.07
C THR A 90 5.12 -12.38 9.76
N GLY A 91 4.89 -12.74 11.03
CA GLY A 91 5.86 -13.44 11.86
C GLY A 91 7.06 -12.60 12.32
N LYS A 92 7.06 -11.31 12.07
CA LYS A 92 8.11 -10.39 12.50
C LYS A 92 8.13 -10.22 14.02
N PRO A 93 9.30 -9.96 14.62
CA PRO A 93 9.39 -9.60 16.03
C PRO A 93 8.60 -8.30 16.32
N LEU A 94 7.92 -8.24 17.46
CA LEU A 94 7.07 -7.09 17.82
C LEU A 94 7.84 -5.77 17.87
N TRP A 95 9.12 -5.77 18.24
CA TRP A 95 9.94 -4.54 18.23
C TRP A 95 10.11 -3.97 16.81
N GLU A 96 10.20 -4.84 15.78
CA GLU A 96 10.30 -4.43 14.39
C GLU A 96 8.96 -3.89 13.87
N THR A 97 7.85 -4.56 14.18
CA THR A 97 6.52 -4.13 13.74
C THR A 97 6.06 -2.83 14.40
N ARG A 98 6.52 -2.54 15.62
CA ARG A 98 6.37 -1.22 16.25
C ARG A 98 7.09 -0.13 15.46
N THR A 99 8.25 -0.44 14.87
CA THR A 99 8.96 0.47 13.98
C THR A 99 8.16 0.74 12.70
N GLU A 100 7.55 -0.30 12.13
CA GLU A 100 6.68 -0.16 10.96
C GLU A 100 5.46 0.70 11.25
N ALA A 101 4.74 0.45 12.35
CA ALA A 101 3.61 1.28 12.77
C ALA A 101 4.01 2.75 12.99
N GLY A 102 5.18 3.00 13.58
CA GLY A 102 5.76 4.33 13.71
C GLY A 102 6.06 4.99 12.37
N ALA A 103 6.57 4.22 11.40
CA ALA A 103 6.85 4.69 10.05
C ALA A 103 5.56 5.08 9.28
N MET A 104 4.44 4.38 9.51
CA MET A 104 3.15 4.77 8.94
C MET A 104 2.74 6.18 9.39
N VAL A 105 2.90 6.50 10.67
CA VAL A 105 2.64 7.85 11.20
C VAL A 105 3.58 8.88 10.60
N GLY A 106 4.89 8.59 10.58
CA GLY A 106 5.91 9.50 10.06
C GLY A 106 5.77 9.79 8.57
N LYS A 107 5.24 8.84 7.79
CA LYS A 107 5.04 8.97 6.33
C LYS A 107 4.14 10.15 5.96
N ILE A 108 3.22 10.54 6.81
CA ILE A 108 2.29 11.63 6.54
C ILE A 108 3.02 12.97 6.46
N ALA A 109 3.90 13.27 7.40
CA ALA A 109 4.71 14.49 7.36
C ALA A 109 5.68 14.50 6.15
N ILE A 110 6.22 13.34 5.80
CA ILE A 110 7.08 13.20 4.60
C ILE A 110 6.27 13.46 3.33
N ALA A 111 5.05 12.93 3.24
CA ALA A 111 4.18 13.13 2.07
C ALA A 111 3.71 14.59 1.95
N GLU A 112 3.37 15.25 3.07
CA GLU A 112 3.06 16.69 3.11
C GLU A 112 4.24 17.52 2.57
N LYS A 113 5.44 17.28 3.10
CA LYS A 113 6.66 17.95 2.64
C LYS A 113 6.93 17.70 1.17
N ALA A 114 6.84 16.45 0.71
CA ALA A 114 7.07 16.09 -0.69
C ALA A 114 6.06 16.77 -1.63
N PHE A 115 4.79 16.87 -1.23
CA PHE A 115 3.79 17.60 -1.99
C PHE A 115 4.15 19.08 -2.14
N LEU A 116 4.51 19.76 -1.04
CA LEU A 116 4.86 21.18 -1.05
C LEU A 116 6.14 21.48 -1.85
N GLU A 117 7.10 20.57 -1.85
CA GLU A 117 8.39 20.77 -2.55
C GLU A 117 8.35 20.39 -4.04
N ARG A 118 7.51 19.42 -4.43
CA ARG A 118 7.56 18.82 -5.77
C ARG A 118 6.35 19.13 -6.64
N THR A 119 5.28 19.60 -6.03
CA THR A 119 4.06 20.02 -6.72
C THR A 119 3.76 21.46 -6.32
N GLY A 120 2.73 22.02 -6.83
CA GLY A 120 2.37 23.38 -6.55
C GLY A 120 2.19 24.16 -7.85
N ASP A 121 1.78 25.39 -7.74
CA ASP A 121 1.61 26.27 -8.87
C ASP A 121 2.91 27.04 -9.13
N VAL A 122 3.39 27.00 -10.36
CA VAL A 122 4.51 27.82 -10.81
C VAL A 122 3.98 28.83 -11.83
N GLU A 123 4.19 30.11 -11.55
CA GLU A 123 3.78 31.19 -12.44
C GLU A 123 5.00 31.94 -12.97
N ASN A 124 5.07 32.11 -14.29
CA ASN A 124 6.10 32.90 -14.96
C ASN A 124 5.45 34.03 -15.73
N ALA A 125 5.90 35.25 -15.49
CA ALA A 125 5.48 36.42 -16.26
C ALA A 125 5.96 36.33 -17.71
N MET A 126 5.11 36.67 -18.67
CA MET A 126 5.42 36.72 -20.08
C MET A 126 5.05 38.11 -20.65
N PRO A 127 5.61 38.53 -21.78
CA PRO A 127 5.33 39.89 -22.35
C PRO A 127 3.84 40.14 -22.64
N GLN A 128 3.06 39.11 -22.91
CA GLN A 128 1.65 39.22 -23.26
C GLN A 128 0.74 38.34 -22.39
N GLY A 129 1.14 38.07 -21.13
CA GLY A 129 0.36 37.24 -20.23
C GLY A 129 1.17 36.55 -19.15
N ARG A 130 0.74 35.37 -18.76
CA ARG A 130 1.44 34.52 -17.77
C ARG A 130 1.38 33.08 -18.17
N ALA A 131 2.47 32.35 -17.97
CA ALA A 131 2.52 30.89 -18.07
C ALA A 131 2.36 30.29 -16.68
N MET A 132 1.50 29.28 -16.55
CA MET A 132 1.25 28.61 -15.27
C MET A 132 1.42 27.10 -15.44
N ILE A 133 2.10 26.47 -14.47
CA ILE A 133 2.13 25.03 -14.31
C ILE A 133 1.26 24.70 -13.09
N ARG A 134 0.29 23.82 -13.28
CA ARG A 134 -0.57 23.31 -12.22
C ARG A 134 -0.64 21.79 -12.28
N HIS A 135 -0.43 21.15 -11.13
CA HIS A 135 -0.60 19.71 -11.02
C HIS A 135 -2.09 19.37 -10.81
N LYS A 136 -2.53 18.31 -11.47
CA LYS A 136 -3.89 17.78 -11.36
C LYS A 136 -3.85 16.33 -10.94
N PRO A 137 -4.85 15.85 -10.17
CA PRO A 137 -4.95 14.42 -9.86
C PRO A 137 -5.20 13.60 -11.13
N HIS A 138 -4.74 12.37 -11.13
CA HIS A 138 -4.97 11.43 -12.24
C HIS A 138 -6.41 10.92 -12.27
N GLY A 139 -6.98 10.63 -11.10
CA GLY A 139 -8.31 10.06 -10.97
C GLY A 139 -8.39 8.95 -9.95
N VAL A 140 -8.84 7.78 -10.38
CA VAL A 140 -8.92 6.56 -9.57
C VAL A 140 -7.62 5.78 -9.72
N VAL A 141 -6.92 5.52 -8.62
CA VAL A 141 -5.69 4.73 -8.63
C VAL A 141 -5.87 3.43 -7.85
N ALA A 142 -5.42 2.32 -8.44
CA ALA A 142 -5.31 1.05 -7.73
C ALA A 142 -3.99 1.03 -6.94
N VAL A 143 -4.04 0.57 -5.69
CA VAL A 143 -2.84 0.35 -4.86
C VAL A 143 -2.77 -1.12 -4.50
N PHE A 144 -1.66 -1.78 -4.86
CA PHE A 144 -1.39 -3.16 -4.51
C PHE A 144 -0.30 -3.20 -3.45
N GLY A 145 -0.65 -3.73 -2.28
CA GLY A 145 0.26 -3.83 -1.14
C GLY A 145 0.98 -5.17 -1.06
N PRO A 146 2.25 -5.18 -0.61
CA PRO A 146 3.00 -6.39 -0.34
C PRO A 146 2.69 -6.93 1.06
N TYR A 147 3.13 -8.15 1.36
CA TYR A 147 2.96 -8.74 2.68
C TYR A 147 4.09 -8.40 3.67
N ASN A 148 5.30 -8.09 3.19
CA ASN A 148 6.47 -7.89 4.03
C ASN A 148 6.43 -6.60 4.87
N PHE A 149 5.78 -5.54 4.39
CA PHE A 149 5.51 -4.29 5.10
C PHE A 149 4.07 -3.85 4.81
N PRO A 150 3.08 -4.61 5.30
CA PRO A 150 1.68 -4.50 4.89
C PRO A 150 1.01 -3.18 5.29
N GLY A 151 1.52 -2.51 6.33
CA GLY A 151 1.05 -1.21 6.75
C GLY A 151 1.81 -0.07 6.07
N HIS A 152 3.14 -0.11 6.10
CA HIS A 152 3.99 1.00 5.71
C HIS A 152 4.03 1.25 4.19
N LEU A 153 4.23 0.20 3.39
CA LEU A 153 4.40 0.37 1.94
C LEU A 153 3.11 0.81 1.23
N PRO A 154 1.93 0.19 1.46
CA PRO A 154 0.70 0.71 0.90
C PRO A 154 0.39 2.13 1.34
N ASN A 155 0.64 2.47 2.61
CA ASN A 155 0.47 3.81 3.14
C ASN A 155 1.36 4.84 2.41
N GLY A 156 2.53 4.40 1.95
CA GLY A 156 3.43 5.20 1.12
C GLY A 156 2.89 5.56 -0.26
N HIS A 157 1.92 4.82 -0.79
CA HIS A 157 1.20 5.11 -2.03
C HIS A 157 -0.14 5.80 -1.76
N ILE A 158 -0.90 5.33 -0.77
CA ILE A 158 -2.24 5.83 -0.46
C ILE A 158 -2.19 7.30 -0.02
N VAL A 159 -1.34 7.64 0.95
CA VAL A 159 -1.29 9.01 1.48
C VAL A 159 -0.93 10.05 0.43
N PRO A 160 0.14 9.90 -0.37
CA PRO A 160 0.43 10.86 -1.45
C PRO A 160 -0.67 10.93 -2.52
N ALA A 161 -1.28 9.79 -2.88
CA ALA A 161 -2.39 9.76 -3.83
C ALA A 161 -3.57 10.59 -3.35
N LEU A 162 -3.97 10.43 -2.08
CA LEU A 162 -5.06 11.22 -1.47
C LEU A 162 -4.72 12.71 -1.37
N LEU A 163 -3.51 13.04 -0.94
CA LEU A 163 -3.05 14.44 -0.87
C LEU A 163 -3.05 15.12 -2.25
N ALA A 164 -2.71 14.37 -3.30
CA ALA A 164 -2.78 14.86 -4.68
C ALA A 164 -4.22 15.00 -5.22
N GLY A 165 -5.22 14.49 -4.50
CA GLY A 165 -6.63 14.55 -4.88
C GLY A 165 -7.14 13.34 -5.66
N ASN A 166 -6.38 12.26 -5.72
CA ASN A 166 -6.83 10.97 -6.28
C ASN A 166 -7.71 10.23 -5.28
N THR A 167 -8.54 9.33 -5.79
CA THR A 167 -9.22 8.30 -5.00
C THR A 167 -8.55 6.94 -5.20
N VAL A 168 -8.75 6.02 -4.25
CA VAL A 168 -7.97 4.78 -4.18
C VAL A 168 -8.88 3.57 -4.12
N VAL A 169 -8.53 2.53 -4.88
CA VAL A 169 -8.98 1.16 -4.64
C VAL A 169 -7.77 0.35 -4.17
N PHE A 170 -7.79 -0.06 -2.91
CA PHE A 170 -6.70 -0.77 -2.28
C PHE A 170 -6.92 -2.27 -2.31
N LYS A 171 -5.95 -3.02 -2.85
CA LYS A 171 -5.85 -4.47 -2.74
C LYS A 171 -4.58 -4.82 -1.97
N PRO A 172 -4.68 -5.24 -0.71
CA PRO A 172 -3.52 -5.74 0.05
C PRO A 172 -3.05 -7.09 -0.47
N SER A 173 -1.92 -7.57 0.05
CA SER A 173 -1.57 -8.98 -0.07
C SER A 173 -2.63 -9.85 0.62
N GLU A 174 -2.92 -10.99 0.03
CA GLU A 174 -3.79 -12.02 0.61
C GLU A 174 -3.23 -12.63 1.91
N LEU A 175 -1.94 -12.45 2.16
CA LEU A 175 -1.29 -12.93 3.38
C LEU A 175 -1.47 -11.99 4.58
N THR A 176 -1.89 -10.74 4.35
CA THR A 176 -1.97 -9.70 5.38
C THR A 176 -3.28 -8.90 5.32
N PRO A 177 -4.44 -9.58 5.25
CA PRO A 177 -5.74 -8.92 5.14
C PRO A 177 -6.17 -8.19 6.43
N MET A 178 -5.79 -8.70 7.60
CA MET A 178 -6.15 -8.12 8.89
C MET A 178 -5.54 -6.73 9.08
N VAL A 179 -4.28 -6.54 8.72
CA VAL A 179 -3.61 -5.23 8.76
C VAL A 179 -4.30 -4.22 7.85
N ALA A 180 -4.69 -4.64 6.64
CA ALA A 180 -5.41 -3.78 5.72
C ALA A 180 -6.78 -3.38 6.25
N GLU A 181 -7.54 -4.33 6.79
CA GLU A 181 -8.84 -4.08 7.41
C GLU A 181 -8.72 -3.09 8.57
N LEU A 182 -7.77 -3.31 9.48
CA LEU A 182 -7.51 -2.41 10.59
C LEU A 182 -7.16 -1.00 10.10
N THR A 183 -6.28 -0.91 9.10
CA THR A 183 -5.89 0.38 8.51
C THR A 183 -7.09 1.13 7.93
N LEU A 184 -8.01 0.44 7.24
CA LEU A 184 -9.22 1.06 6.70
C LEU A 184 -10.19 1.53 7.80
N LYS A 185 -10.35 0.76 8.89
CA LYS A 185 -11.12 1.20 10.06
C LYS A 185 -10.55 2.48 10.69
N LEU A 186 -9.22 2.65 10.65
CA LEU A 186 -8.58 3.89 11.13
C LEU A 186 -8.81 5.07 10.17
N TRP A 187 -8.85 4.85 8.87
CA TRP A 187 -9.27 5.86 7.90
C TRP A 187 -10.73 6.27 8.07
N GLU A 188 -11.62 5.31 8.30
CA GLU A 188 -13.03 5.56 8.60
C GLU A 188 -13.18 6.40 9.88
N LYS A 189 -12.47 6.02 10.97
CA LYS A 189 -12.41 6.77 12.23
C LYS A 189 -11.85 8.20 12.05
N ALA A 190 -10.95 8.39 11.10
CA ALA A 190 -10.41 9.72 10.75
C ALA A 190 -11.38 10.60 9.94
N GLY A 191 -12.56 10.10 9.60
CA GLY A 191 -13.59 10.85 8.89
C GLY A 191 -13.34 10.95 7.38
N LEU A 192 -12.63 9.99 6.77
CA LEU A 192 -12.47 9.95 5.33
C LEU A 192 -13.84 9.78 4.66
N PRO A 193 -14.19 10.60 3.64
CA PRO A 193 -15.48 10.47 2.96
C PRO A 193 -15.64 9.12 2.26
N ALA A 194 -16.88 8.62 2.22
CA ALA A 194 -17.22 7.38 1.54
C ALA A 194 -16.73 7.39 0.07
N GLY A 195 -16.23 6.26 -0.41
CA GLY A 195 -15.74 6.08 -1.77
C GLY A 195 -14.31 6.62 -2.03
N VAL A 196 -13.76 7.47 -1.18
CA VAL A 196 -12.39 8.03 -1.38
C VAL A 196 -11.31 6.96 -1.27
N ILE A 197 -11.46 6.00 -0.34
CA ILE A 197 -10.72 4.72 -0.34
C ILE A 197 -11.75 3.60 -0.34
N ASN A 198 -11.50 2.59 -1.18
CA ASN A 198 -12.22 1.33 -1.17
C ASN A 198 -11.21 0.20 -0.98
N LEU A 199 -11.59 -0.84 -0.24
CA LEU A 199 -10.78 -2.03 0.02
C LEU A 199 -11.42 -3.23 -0.66
N VAL A 200 -10.66 -3.90 -1.50
CA VAL A 200 -11.04 -5.18 -2.11
C VAL A 200 -9.99 -6.23 -1.74
N GLN A 201 -10.38 -7.13 -0.87
CA GLN A 201 -9.52 -8.21 -0.38
C GLN A 201 -9.74 -9.47 -1.20
N GLY A 202 -8.68 -10.20 -1.49
CA GLY A 202 -8.72 -11.43 -2.25
C GLY A 202 -7.38 -11.76 -2.87
N GLU A 203 -7.35 -12.88 -3.54
CA GLU A 203 -6.17 -13.48 -4.15
C GLU A 203 -5.95 -12.98 -5.59
N VAL A 204 -5.33 -13.82 -6.43
CA VAL A 204 -4.92 -13.49 -7.80
C VAL A 204 -6.09 -13.01 -8.67
N GLU A 205 -7.28 -13.62 -8.56
CA GLU A 205 -8.41 -13.28 -9.43
C GLU A 205 -8.95 -11.87 -9.12
N THR A 206 -9.05 -11.49 -7.83
CA THR A 206 -9.37 -10.11 -7.42
C THR A 206 -8.32 -9.13 -7.94
N GLY A 207 -7.03 -9.51 -7.86
CA GLY A 207 -5.93 -8.69 -8.39
C GLY A 207 -6.03 -8.49 -9.90
N LYS A 208 -6.31 -9.55 -10.68
CA LYS A 208 -6.50 -9.47 -12.13
C LYS A 208 -7.69 -8.59 -12.50
N ALA A 209 -8.82 -8.77 -11.81
CA ALA A 209 -10.01 -7.95 -12.04
C ALA A 209 -9.72 -6.46 -11.86
N LEU A 210 -9.02 -6.08 -10.76
CA LEU A 210 -8.66 -4.69 -10.51
C LEU A 210 -7.61 -4.16 -11.50
N ALA A 211 -6.53 -4.92 -11.78
CA ALA A 211 -5.47 -4.48 -12.66
C ALA A 211 -5.93 -4.29 -14.11
N SER A 212 -6.89 -5.11 -14.58
CA SER A 212 -7.46 -5.02 -15.92
C SER A 212 -8.63 -4.03 -16.04
N HIS A 213 -9.06 -3.45 -14.93
CA HIS A 213 -10.25 -2.60 -14.92
C HIS A 213 -10.03 -1.32 -15.73
N LYS A 214 -10.96 -1.03 -16.66
CA LYS A 214 -10.84 0.14 -17.55
C LYS A 214 -11.02 1.48 -16.82
N GLY A 215 -11.74 1.46 -15.69
CA GLY A 215 -12.06 2.65 -14.92
C GLY A 215 -10.96 3.15 -13.99
N ILE A 216 -9.80 2.47 -13.87
CA ILE A 216 -8.64 3.01 -13.15
C ILE A 216 -7.78 3.87 -14.06
N ASP A 217 -7.22 4.95 -13.52
CA ASP A 217 -6.32 5.88 -14.22
C ASP A 217 -4.86 5.62 -13.88
N GLY A 218 -4.59 4.73 -12.93
CA GLY A 218 -3.25 4.32 -12.57
C GLY A 218 -3.21 3.13 -11.63
N LEU A 219 -2.02 2.54 -11.50
CA LEU A 219 -1.75 1.44 -10.60
C LEU A 219 -0.39 1.65 -9.94
N PHE A 220 -0.37 1.56 -8.61
CA PHE A 220 0.83 1.59 -7.78
C PHE A 220 0.99 0.22 -7.16
N PHE A 221 2.08 -0.44 -7.48
CA PHE A 221 2.36 -1.81 -7.10
C PHE A 221 3.66 -1.88 -6.30
N THR A 222 3.60 -2.61 -5.18
CA THR A 222 4.78 -3.08 -4.48
C THR A 222 4.71 -4.59 -4.36
N GLY A 223 5.72 -5.30 -4.86
CA GLY A 223 5.72 -6.77 -4.82
C GLY A 223 6.80 -7.40 -5.69
N SER A 224 6.55 -8.62 -6.17
CA SER A 224 7.55 -9.39 -6.92
C SER A 224 7.87 -8.79 -8.29
N SER A 225 9.13 -8.92 -8.72
CA SER A 225 9.54 -8.62 -10.10
C SER A 225 8.67 -9.34 -11.12
N ARG A 226 8.33 -10.60 -10.89
CA ARG A 226 7.48 -11.38 -11.79
C ARG A 226 6.12 -10.73 -12.02
N THR A 227 5.44 -10.35 -10.94
CA THR A 227 4.14 -9.67 -11.03
C THR A 227 4.28 -8.29 -11.65
N GLY A 228 5.34 -7.55 -11.30
CA GLY A 228 5.61 -6.24 -11.89
C GLY A 228 5.80 -6.30 -13.41
N HIS A 229 6.49 -7.30 -13.94
CA HIS A 229 6.62 -7.51 -15.39
C HIS A 229 5.27 -7.79 -16.05
N ILE A 230 4.44 -8.65 -15.46
CA ILE A 230 3.08 -8.92 -15.97
C ILE A 230 2.25 -7.64 -16.03
N LEU A 231 2.30 -6.83 -14.96
CA LEU A 231 1.60 -5.55 -14.93
C LEU A 231 2.15 -4.56 -15.95
N HIS A 232 3.48 -4.51 -16.13
CA HIS A 232 4.10 -3.67 -17.13
C HIS A 232 3.63 -4.03 -18.55
N GLU A 233 3.62 -5.30 -18.90
CA GLU A 233 3.11 -5.79 -20.19
C GLU A 233 1.63 -5.46 -20.37
N GLN A 234 0.81 -5.63 -19.32
CA GLN A 234 -0.62 -5.34 -19.36
C GLN A 234 -0.92 -3.84 -19.56
N PHE A 235 -0.07 -2.96 -19.03
CA PHE A 235 -0.21 -1.50 -19.18
C PHE A 235 0.46 -0.97 -20.44
N ALA A 236 1.27 -1.77 -21.13
CA ALA A 236 1.85 -1.40 -22.42
C ALA A 236 0.74 -1.01 -23.40
N GLY A 237 0.91 0.11 -24.09
CA GLY A 237 -0.13 0.64 -24.99
C GLY A 237 -1.27 1.40 -24.31
N GLN A 238 -1.21 1.63 -23.01
CA GLN A 238 -2.17 2.45 -22.26
C GLN A 238 -1.53 3.77 -21.74
N PRO A 239 -1.09 4.69 -22.63
CA PRO A 239 -0.28 5.86 -22.25
C PRO A 239 -1.05 6.87 -21.37
N GLY A 240 -2.36 6.76 -21.30
CA GLY A 240 -3.20 7.59 -20.43
C GLY A 240 -3.22 7.15 -18.97
N LYS A 241 -2.64 5.99 -18.64
CA LYS A 241 -2.59 5.46 -17.28
C LYS A 241 -1.19 5.56 -16.68
N ILE A 242 -1.10 5.97 -15.42
CA ILE A 242 0.16 5.94 -14.68
C ILE A 242 0.42 4.53 -14.13
N LEU A 243 1.64 4.06 -14.24
CA LEU A 243 2.10 2.81 -13.63
C LEU A 243 3.36 3.07 -12.81
N ALA A 244 3.30 2.76 -11.51
CA ALA A 244 4.45 2.82 -10.62
C ALA A 244 4.70 1.42 -10.04
N LEU A 245 5.90 0.89 -10.28
CA LEU A 245 6.29 -0.46 -9.87
C LEU A 245 7.46 -0.38 -8.90
N GLU A 246 7.21 -0.76 -7.65
CA GLU A 246 8.22 -0.97 -6.62
C GLU A 246 8.45 -2.48 -6.49
N MET A 247 9.59 -2.93 -7.03
CA MET A 247 9.94 -4.35 -7.09
C MET A 247 11.16 -4.62 -6.24
N GLY A 248 11.50 -5.91 -6.08
CA GLY A 248 12.64 -6.33 -5.30
C GLY A 248 13.96 -5.71 -5.71
N GLY A 249 14.84 -5.61 -4.73
CA GLY A 249 16.22 -5.15 -4.90
C GLY A 249 17.21 -6.22 -4.47
N ASN A 250 18.49 -5.96 -4.71
CA ASN A 250 19.60 -6.79 -4.25
C ASN A 250 20.58 -5.92 -3.46
N ASN A 251 20.57 -6.09 -2.13
CA ASN A 251 21.47 -5.37 -1.25
C ASN A 251 22.70 -6.22 -0.92
N PRO A 252 23.93 -5.75 -1.13
CA PRO A 252 25.11 -6.50 -0.74
C PRO A 252 25.25 -6.55 0.79
N LEU A 253 25.43 -7.77 1.32
CA LEU A 253 25.88 -7.97 2.71
C LEU A 253 27.34 -8.40 2.70
N ILE A 254 28.24 -7.56 3.23
CA ILE A 254 29.66 -7.85 3.33
C ILE A 254 29.97 -8.17 4.79
N ALA A 255 30.28 -9.43 5.08
CA ALA A 255 30.73 -9.87 6.40
C ALA A 255 32.26 -10.06 6.38
N LEU A 256 32.97 -9.22 7.12
CA LEU A 256 34.43 -9.36 7.32
C LEU A 256 34.64 -10.10 8.65
N LEU A 257 35.17 -11.31 8.57
CA LEU A 257 35.63 -12.04 9.75
C LEU A 257 37.10 -11.77 10.00
N PRO A 258 37.51 -11.47 11.24
CA PRO A 258 38.93 -11.34 11.54
C PRO A 258 39.66 -12.67 11.26
N PRO A 259 40.93 -12.61 10.80
CA PRO A 259 41.70 -13.80 10.35
C PRO A 259 41.90 -14.88 11.40
N GLN A 260 41.57 -14.66 12.68
CA GLN A 260 41.86 -15.54 13.81
C GLN A 260 40.65 -16.26 14.40
N THR A 261 39.46 -16.14 13.86
CA THR A 261 38.31 -16.94 14.28
C THR A 261 38.21 -18.24 13.49
N ALA A 262 39.25 -19.06 13.57
CA ALA A 262 39.11 -20.46 13.27
C ALA A 262 38.37 -21.11 14.45
N VAL A 263 37.05 -21.25 14.36
CA VAL A 263 36.27 -22.02 15.30
C VAL A 263 36.56 -23.49 15.04
N SER A 264 37.31 -24.07 15.95
CA SER A 264 37.48 -25.51 16.05
C SER A 264 36.13 -26.14 16.47
N GLY A 265 35.35 -26.59 15.52
CA GLY A 265 34.09 -27.27 15.76
C GLY A 265 33.15 -27.14 14.57
N GLY A 266 33.19 -28.13 13.70
CA GLY A 266 32.12 -28.65 12.85
C GLY A 266 31.40 -27.75 11.83
N GLY A 267 31.57 -26.45 11.85
CA GLY A 267 30.98 -25.53 10.90
C GLY A 267 32.07 -24.78 10.10
N ARG A 268 32.27 -25.13 8.86
CA ARG A 268 33.20 -24.45 7.98
C ARG A 268 32.56 -23.13 7.55
N ILE A 269 32.92 -22.03 8.24
CA ILE A 269 32.86 -20.71 7.60
C ILE A 269 34.19 -20.60 6.86
N ALA A 270 34.15 -20.61 5.53
CA ALA A 270 35.33 -20.43 4.71
C ALA A 270 35.93 -19.06 5.00
N ASN A 271 37.26 -18.98 5.19
CA ASN A 271 38.00 -17.74 5.34
C ASN A 271 37.68 -16.82 4.15
N GLY A 272 37.17 -15.66 4.43
CA GLY A 272 36.96 -14.61 3.42
C GLY A 272 35.69 -14.78 2.56
N LEU A 273 34.65 -15.40 3.07
CA LEU A 273 33.38 -15.50 2.35
C LEU A 273 32.69 -14.13 2.33
N VAL A 274 32.77 -13.45 1.21
CA VAL A 274 31.80 -12.42 0.84
C VAL A 274 30.49 -13.16 0.53
N MET A 275 29.58 -13.24 1.48
CA MET A 275 28.22 -13.65 1.19
C MET A 275 27.46 -12.43 0.72
N ALA A 276 27.25 -12.31 -0.58
CA ALA A 276 26.13 -11.56 -1.07
C ALA A 276 24.90 -12.36 -0.64
N VAL A 277 24.28 -11.99 0.46
CA VAL A 277 22.93 -12.45 0.75
C VAL A 277 22.06 -11.62 -0.17
N GLU A 278 21.56 -12.22 -1.24
CA GLU A 278 20.40 -11.70 -1.92
C GLU A 278 19.32 -11.60 -0.85
N ALA A 279 19.09 -10.39 -0.36
CA ALA A 279 17.86 -10.09 0.33
C ALA A 279 16.79 -10.11 -0.77
N HIS A 280 16.41 -11.30 -1.20
CA HIS A 280 15.11 -11.48 -1.78
C HIS A 280 14.16 -11.10 -0.66
N GLY A 281 13.79 -9.80 -0.63
CA GLY A 281 12.57 -9.45 0.01
C GLY A 281 11.55 -10.43 -0.55
N PRO A 282 10.73 -11.05 0.29
CA PRO A 282 9.75 -12.01 -0.17
C PRO A 282 8.72 -11.24 -1.01
N PHE A 283 8.80 -11.42 -2.28
CA PHE A 283 7.96 -10.79 -3.27
C PHE A 283 7.05 -11.80 -3.94
#